data_862627fc57a3b8c260b0e36db68d3444
#
_entry.id   862627fc57a3b8c260b0e36db68d3444
#
_cell.length_a   1.000
_cell.length_b   1.000
_cell.length_c   1.000
_cell.angle_alpha   90.00
_cell.angle_beta   90.00
_cell.angle_gamma   90.00
#
_symmetry.space_group_name_H-M   'P 1'
#
loop_
_entity.id
_entity.type
_entity.pdbx_description
1 polymer ?
#
loop_
_entity_poly.entity_id
_entity_poly.type
_entity_poly.pdbx_seq_one_letter_code
_entity_poly.pdbx_strand_id
1 'polypeptide(L)'
;MHRFNRRKFLSLTGMAGTSLFLPGKSIANPALAMESDEIGLSKWELETPSLCLELEVMESNLKKVHQKLQGTGIGVRPHIKTHKTPALARMQMEAGAVGVCAAKLSESEAMLENGISDVLMTGVNVSPGKIKKAMQLRKKHSGFIQAVDNPQNAADLQEAARAAGIIAEVVVDLDVINRSGVPTGKPALALAQQVDRSPNLRFMGILAYDGGAQHVKGFAPRKARTDRTFEPVVETYESLVKSGLNVEIFSGAGTGTYNMMGDVPGFTDVQVGSYLFMDAQYMAIGSDQNDKLYDDFDPSLTVMTTVINTNHPHRLVTDSGAKAFTINKPSGIVIGELDFTYNAGSDEYGTVTYSQANREYRVGDRLEVIVPHCDPVVNLYDRIYGIRRGKVEVILPVLARGMSR
;
A
#
# COMPACT_ATOMS: atom_id res chain seq x y z
N MET A 1 10.33 -6.85 25.22
CA MET A 1 8.93 -7.03 24.84
C MET A 1 8.11 -5.92 25.49
N HIS A 2 7.59 -4.96 24.73
CA HIS A 2 6.79 -3.87 25.25
C HIS A 2 5.31 -4.28 25.23
N ARG A 3 4.67 -4.08 26.38
CA ARG A 3 3.26 -4.41 26.60
C ARG A 3 2.36 -3.53 25.71
N PHE A 4 1.74 -4.12 24.71
CA PHE A 4 0.61 -3.51 24.01
C PHE A 4 -0.58 -3.49 24.98
N ASN A 5 -0.86 -2.35 25.59
CA ASN A 5 -1.86 -2.27 26.63
C ASN A 5 -3.25 -2.08 26.00
N ARG A 6 -4.19 -2.98 26.32
CA ARG A 6 -5.61 -2.91 25.95
C ARG A 6 -6.25 -1.53 26.19
N ARG A 7 -5.78 -0.80 27.21
CA ARG A 7 -6.20 0.58 27.47
C ARG A 7 -5.76 1.57 26.38
N LYS A 8 -4.61 1.41 25.74
CA LYS A 8 -4.18 2.26 24.62
C LYS A 8 -4.98 1.97 23.35
N PHE A 9 -5.30 0.72 23.08
CA PHE A 9 -6.15 0.35 21.94
C PHE A 9 -7.61 0.83 22.16
N LEU A 10 -8.15 0.67 23.36
CA LEU A 10 -9.50 1.13 23.70
C LEU A 10 -9.59 2.65 23.97
N SER A 11 -8.51 3.32 24.38
CA SER A 11 -8.50 4.78 24.56
C SER A 11 -8.33 5.53 23.24
N LEU A 12 -7.82 4.90 22.19
CA LEU A 12 -7.77 5.46 20.83
C LEU A 12 -9.17 5.51 20.18
N THR A 13 -10.12 4.70 20.62
CA THR A 13 -11.52 4.76 20.19
C THR A 13 -12.34 5.86 20.89
N GLY A 14 -11.77 6.58 21.87
CA GLY A 14 -12.46 7.53 22.74
C GLY A 14 -12.14 9.01 22.54
N MET A 15 -11.22 9.41 21.67
CA MET A 15 -10.97 10.84 21.40
C MET A 15 -11.73 11.30 20.15
N ALA A 16 -12.94 11.82 20.37
CA ALA A 16 -13.70 12.58 19.39
C ALA A 16 -12.97 13.88 19.03
N GLY A 17 -12.08 13.84 18.05
CA GLY A 17 -11.66 15.01 17.30
C GLY A 17 -12.83 15.48 16.44
N THR A 18 -13.24 16.73 16.57
CA THR A 18 -14.27 17.37 15.74
C THR A 18 -13.91 17.25 14.27
N SER A 19 -14.49 16.26 13.58
CA SER A 19 -14.29 16.03 12.15
C SER A 19 -15.19 16.98 11.35
N LEU A 20 -14.61 17.67 10.37
CA LEU A 20 -15.31 18.38 9.30
C LEU A 20 -15.97 17.40 8.28
N PHE A 21 -16.15 16.15 8.60
CA PHE A 21 -17.01 15.24 7.86
C PHE A 21 -18.42 15.34 8.41
N LEU A 22 -19.35 15.81 7.60
CA LEU A 22 -20.77 15.83 7.90
C LEU A 22 -21.24 14.43 8.33
N PRO A 23 -21.90 14.28 9.48
CA PRO A 23 -22.47 13.02 9.88
C PRO A 23 -23.58 12.64 8.89
N GLY A 24 -23.44 11.51 8.19
CA GLY A 24 -24.51 10.95 7.38
C GLY A 24 -24.21 10.66 5.91
N LYS A 25 -23.00 10.86 5.39
CA LYS A 25 -22.64 10.30 4.07
C LYS A 25 -21.98 8.93 4.26
N SER A 26 -22.68 7.88 3.83
CA SER A 26 -22.11 6.55 3.60
C SER A 26 -20.83 6.72 2.78
N ILE A 27 -19.71 6.23 3.30
CA ILE A 27 -18.35 6.38 2.73
C ILE A 27 -18.20 5.56 1.44
N ALA A 28 -19.09 4.63 1.18
CA ALA A 28 -19.07 3.83 -0.03
C ALA A 28 -19.97 4.45 -1.10
N ASN A 29 -19.40 4.73 -2.28
CA ASN A 29 -20.21 4.82 -3.47
C ASN A 29 -20.93 3.47 -3.64
N PRO A 30 -22.27 3.40 -3.60
CA PRO A 30 -23.00 2.14 -3.67
C PRO A 30 -22.61 1.27 -4.87
N ALA A 31 -22.15 1.89 -5.96
CA ALA A 31 -21.69 1.20 -7.16
C ALA A 31 -20.39 0.38 -6.97
N LEU A 32 -19.65 0.57 -5.88
CA LEU A 32 -18.39 -0.14 -5.58
C LEU A 32 -18.48 -0.98 -4.30
N ALA A 33 -19.63 -1.05 -3.65
CA ALA A 33 -19.91 -1.93 -2.52
C ALA A 33 -20.73 -3.14 -2.97
N MET A 34 -20.58 -4.26 -2.25
CA MET A 34 -21.41 -5.44 -2.47
C MET A 34 -22.67 -5.37 -1.59
N GLU A 35 -23.81 -5.71 -2.15
CA GLU A 35 -25.00 -5.98 -1.36
C GLU A 35 -24.89 -7.36 -0.71
N SER A 36 -25.22 -7.48 0.57
CA SER A 36 -25.17 -8.72 1.32
C SER A 36 -26.02 -8.62 2.58
N ASP A 37 -26.59 -9.74 3.02
CA ASP A 37 -27.25 -9.92 4.31
C ASP A 37 -26.28 -9.89 5.51
N GLU A 38 -24.98 -9.94 5.25
CA GLU A 38 -23.94 -9.77 6.27
C GLU A 38 -23.81 -8.31 6.77
N ILE A 39 -24.36 -7.31 6.03
CA ILE A 39 -24.37 -5.91 6.48
C ILE A 39 -25.22 -5.77 7.73
N GLY A 40 -24.65 -5.14 8.76
CA GLY A 40 -25.26 -4.97 10.08
C GLY A 40 -24.92 -6.07 11.09
N LEU A 41 -24.38 -7.22 10.65
CA LEU A 41 -23.88 -8.25 11.56
C LEU A 41 -22.72 -7.72 12.41
N SER A 42 -22.55 -8.28 13.60
CA SER A 42 -21.33 -8.11 14.38
C SER A 42 -20.17 -8.76 13.65
N LYS A 43 -18.96 -8.13 13.68
CA LYS A 43 -17.77 -8.78 13.12
C LYS A 43 -17.47 -10.16 13.73
N TRP A 44 -17.95 -10.41 14.94
CA TRP A 44 -17.82 -11.69 15.65
C TRP A 44 -18.79 -12.77 15.17
N GLU A 45 -19.77 -12.41 14.34
CA GLU A 45 -20.73 -13.33 13.73
C GLU A 45 -20.33 -13.71 12.30
N LEU A 46 -19.30 -13.06 11.72
CA LEU A 46 -18.83 -13.37 10.38
C LEU A 46 -18.30 -14.81 10.28
N GLU A 47 -18.54 -15.47 9.18
CA GLU A 47 -17.85 -16.71 8.84
C GLU A 47 -16.35 -16.47 8.68
N THR A 48 -15.53 -17.37 9.22
CA THR A 48 -14.08 -17.25 9.21
C THR A 48 -13.40 -18.22 8.25
N PRO A 49 -12.24 -17.88 7.69
CA PRO A 49 -11.48 -16.62 7.86
C PRO A 49 -12.14 -15.42 7.16
N SER A 50 -12.16 -14.25 7.83
CA SER A 50 -12.69 -13.01 7.25
C SER A 50 -11.70 -11.86 7.38
N LEU A 51 -11.49 -11.11 6.29
CA LEU A 51 -10.63 -9.94 6.27
C LEU A 51 -11.44 -8.71 6.68
N CYS A 52 -11.12 -8.12 7.83
CA CYS A 52 -11.83 -7.00 8.44
C CYS A 52 -10.99 -5.73 8.41
N LEU A 53 -11.64 -4.60 8.14
CA LEU A 53 -11.06 -3.26 8.11
C LEU A 53 -11.81 -2.36 9.08
N GLU A 54 -11.16 -1.93 10.17
CA GLU A 54 -11.70 -0.95 11.09
C GLU A 54 -11.72 0.44 10.42
N LEU A 55 -12.90 0.87 9.97
CA LEU A 55 -13.07 2.07 9.15
C LEU A 55 -12.61 3.35 9.86
N GLU A 56 -12.94 3.52 11.13
CA GLU A 56 -12.56 4.73 11.90
C GLU A 56 -11.04 4.85 12.03
N VAL A 57 -10.33 3.72 12.19
CA VAL A 57 -8.87 3.67 12.28
C VAL A 57 -8.24 3.97 10.91
N MET A 58 -8.75 3.37 9.86
CA MET A 58 -8.31 3.61 8.48
C MET A 58 -8.51 5.08 8.08
N GLU A 59 -9.66 5.68 8.38
CA GLU A 59 -9.96 7.10 8.15
C GLU A 59 -9.01 8.02 8.92
N SER A 60 -8.64 7.63 10.14
CA SER A 60 -7.61 8.33 10.91
C SER A 60 -6.25 8.28 10.21
N ASN A 61 -5.84 7.12 9.72
CA ASN A 61 -4.58 6.94 8.98
C ASN A 61 -4.55 7.78 7.69
N LEU A 62 -5.67 7.83 6.96
CA LEU A 62 -5.82 8.70 5.79
C LEU A 62 -5.53 10.17 6.13
N LYS A 63 -6.06 10.67 7.23
CA LYS A 63 -5.83 12.06 7.66
C LYS A 63 -4.40 12.28 8.12
N LYS A 64 -3.86 11.35 8.91
CA LYS A 64 -2.52 11.46 9.50
C LYS A 64 -1.42 11.63 8.45
N VAL A 65 -1.45 10.89 7.33
CA VAL A 65 -0.40 11.00 6.30
C VAL A 65 -0.38 12.39 5.67
N HIS A 66 -1.54 12.97 5.37
CA HIS A 66 -1.63 14.33 4.83
C HIS A 66 -1.20 15.38 5.86
N GLN A 67 -1.59 15.23 7.13
CA GLN A 67 -1.19 16.13 8.21
C GLN A 67 0.32 16.13 8.43
N LYS A 68 0.95 14.94 8.38
CA LYS A 68 2.42 14.80 8.56
C LYS A 68 3.23 15.39 7.41
N LEU A 69 2.66 15.46 6.20
CA LEU A 69 3.29 16.08 5.03
C LEU A 69 2.88 17.53 4.82
N GLN A 70 2.01 18.07 5.67
CA GLN A 70 1.57 19.46 5.56
C GLN A 70 2.76 20.44 5.65
N GLY A 71 2.85 21.37 4.70
CA GLY A 71 3.91 22.38 4.64
C GLY A 71 5.20 21.91 3.99
N THR A 72 5.34 20.62 3.63
CA THR A 72 6.54 20.12 2.91
C THR A 72 6.49 20.35 1.40
N GLY A 73 5.32 20.62 0.84
CA GLY A 73 5.09 20.64 -0.60
C GLY A 73 4.98 19.26 -1.26
N ILE A 74 5.10 18.18 -0.48
CA ILE A 74 5.08 16.80 -0.96
C ILE A 74 3.64 16.26 -0.91
N GLY A 75 3.16 15.74 -2.05
CA GLY A 75 1.86 15.10 -2.17
C GLY A 75 1.86 13.63 -1.74
N VAL A 76 0.67 13.08 -1.61
CA VAL A 76 0.46 11.64 -1.37
C VAL A 76 -0.05 11.00 -2.64
N ARG A 77 0.67 10.02 -3.20
CA ARG A 77 0.27 9.18 -4.33
C ARG A 77 0.23 7.72 -3.88
N PRO A 78 -0.85 7.28 -3.22
CA PRO A 78 -0.90 5.98 -2.58
C PRO A 78 -0.67 4.82 -3.54
N HIS A 79 0.05 3.79 -3.10
CA HIS A 79 0.28 2.61 -3.91
C HIS A 79 -0.84 1.57 -3.69
N ILE A 80 -1.70 1.37 -4.68
CA ILE A 80 -2.90 0.51 -4.58
C ILE A 80 -2.59 -0.99 -4.50
N LYS A 81 -1.36 -1.42 -4.79
CA LYS A 81 -0.97 -2.82 -4.65
C LYS A 81 -1.26 -3.39 -3.25
N THR A 82 -1.32 -2.51 -2.24
CA THR A 82 -1.59 -2.87 -0.85
C THR A 82 -3.04 -3.30 -0.64
N HIS A 83 -3.99 -2.58 -1.22
CA HIS A 83 -5.42 -2.85 -1.00
C HIS A 83 -6.17 -3.38 -2.23
N LYS A 84 -5.69 -3.10 -3.46
CA LYS A 84 -6.27 -3.60 -4.73
C LYS A 84 -7.77 -3.30 -4.92
N THR A 85 -8.29 -2.29 -4.23
CA THR A 85 -9.71 -1.99 -4.06
C THR A 85 -10.01 -0.58 -4.57
N PRO A 86 -10.75 -0.40 -5.69
CA PRO A 86 -11.07 0.92 -6.24
C PRO A 86 -11.84 1.82 -5.27
N ALA A 87 -12.71 1.27 -4.41
CA ALA A 87 -13.41 2.04 -3.39
C ALA A 87 -12.45 2.73 -2.42
N LEU A 88 -11.40 2.02 -1.94
CA LEU A 88 -10.38 2.59 -1.07
C LEU A 88 -9.50 3.61 -1.82
N ALA A 89 -9.15 3.34 -3.08
CA ALA A 89 -8.43 4.31 -3.92
C ALA A 89 -9.22 5.61 -4.07
N ARG A 90 -10.55 5.54 -4.26
CA ARG A 90 -11.42 6.72 -4.31
C ARG A 90 -11.39 7.50 -3.00
N MET A 91 -11.48 6.84 -1.85
CA MET A 91 -11.37 7.50 -0.54
C MET A 91 -10.03 8.23 -0.38
N GLN A 92 -8.94 7.64 -0.88
CA GLN A 92 -7.61 8.27 -0.88
C GLN A 92 -7.59 9.51 -1.78
N MET A 93 -8.20 9.46 -2.96
CA MET A 93 -8.33 10.62 -3.86
C MET A 93 -9.18 11.73 -3.23
N GLU A 94 -10.31 11.37 -2.60
CA GLU A 94 -11.19 12.31 -1.89
C GLU A 94 -10.50 12.95 -0.67
N ALA A 95 -9.55 12.25 -0.06
CA ALA A 95 -8.72 12.76 1.03
C ALA A 95 -7.61 13.72 0.57
N GLY A 96 -7.40 13.89 -0.75
CA GLY A 96 -6.43 14.82 -1.32
C GLY A 96 -5.19 14.17 -1.92
N ALA A 97 -5.22 12.86 -2.23
CA ALA A 97 -4.14 12.24 -2.98
C ALA A 97 -4.01 12.88 -4.39
N VAL A 98 -2.77 13.05 -4.85
CA VAL A 98 -2.45 13.65 -6.16
C VAL A 98 -2.61 12.66 -7.34
N GLY A 99 -3.05 11.46 -7.09
CA GLY A 99 -3.19 10.31 -7.96
C GLY A 99 -2.90 9.05 -7.18
N VAL A 100 -2.86 7.89 -7.84
CA VAL A 100 -2.47 6.61 -7.23
C VAL A 100 -1.33 5.95 -7.99
N CYS A 101 -0.57 5.06 -7.34
CA CYS A 101 0.38 4.16 -7.99
C CYS A 101 -0.20 2.75 -8.13
N ALA A 102 0.11 2.08 -9.24
CA ALA A 102 -0.14 0.66 -9.46
C ALA A 102 1.14 -0.06 -9.87
N ALA A 103 1.32 -1.31 -9.47
CA ALA A 103 2.53 -2.07 -9.82
C ALA A 103 2.42 -2.74 -11.20
N LYS A 104 1.20 -3.04 -11.66
CA LYS A 104 0.93 -3.85 -12.85
C LYS A 104 -0.12 -3.20 -13.74
N LEU A 105 -0.04 -3.53 -15.04
CA LEU A 105 -0.98 -3.01 -16.02
C LEU A 105 -2.44 -3.37 -15.71
N SER A 106 -2.69 -4.60 -15.29
CA SER A 106 -4.04 -5.04 -14.92
C SER A 106 -4.57 -4.39 -13.64
N GLU A 107 -3.70 -4.04 -12.68
CA GLU A 107 -4.10 -3.22 -11.53
C GLU A 107 -4.46 -1.79 -11.95
N SER A 108 -3.66 -1.19 -12.85
CA SER A 108 -3.94 0.14 -13.42
C SER A 108 -5.28 0.16 -14.16
N GLU A 109 -5.54 -0.86 -14.98
CA GLU A 109 -6.81 -1.03 -15.69
C GLU A 109 -8.00 -1.09 -14.70
N ALA A 110 -7.90 -1.92 -13.65
CA ALA A 110 -8.96 -2.03 -12.65
C ALA A 110 -9.26 -0.70 -11.96
N MET A 111 -8.26 0.13 -11.69
CA MET A 111 -8.46 1.46 -11.10
C MET A 111 -9.12 2.42 -12.09
N LEU A 112 -8.57 2.54 -13.30
CA LEU A 112 -9.06 3.46 -14.34
C LEU A 112 -10.49 3.14 -14.78
N GLU A 113 -10.82 1.86 -14.98
CA GLU A 113 -12.16 1.40 -15.37
C GLU A 113 -13.20 1.63 -14.24
N ASN A 114 -12.74 1.78 -12.99
CA ASN A 114 -13.60 2.10 -11.85
C ASN A 114 -13.51 3.58 -11.43
N GLY A 115 -13.07 4.46 -12.35
CA GLY A 115 -13.18 5.91 -12.22
C GLY A 115 -12.08 6.59 -11.40
N ILE A 116 -10.94 5.94 -11.19
CA ILE A 116 -9.74 6.59 -10.68
C ILE A 116 -9.02 7.22 -11.87
N SER A 117 -8.94 8.54 -11.92
CA SER A 117 -8.54 9.28 -13.12
C SER A 117 -7.04 9.44 -13.31
N ASP A 118 -6.23 9.35 -12.26
CA ASP A 118 -4.77 9.54 -12.28
C ASP A 118 -4.07 8.30 -11.71
N VAL A 119 -3.43 7.52 -12.60
CA VAL A 119 -2.78 6.26 -12.25
C VAL A 119 -1.37 6.22 -12.83
N LEU A 120 -0.38 6.24 -11.95
CA LEU A 120 1.03 6.02 -12.27
C LEU A 120 1.38 4.54 -12.12
N MET A 121 1.58 3.85 -13.24
CA MET A 121 2.08 2.48 -13.22
C MET A 121 3.60 2.46 -13.03
N THR A 122 4.05 1.92 -11.92
CA THR A 122 5.46 1.89 -11.52
C THR A 122 6.24 0.69 -12.10
N GLY A 123 5.54 -0.32 -12.60
CA GLY A 123 6.16 -1.46 -13.29
C GLY A 123 6.36 -1.19 -14.78
N VAL A 124 7.37 -1.82 -15.38
CA VAL A 124 7.72 -1.66 -16.80
C VAL A 124 7.01 -2.70 -17.67
N ASN A 125 6.42 -2.29 -18.77
CA ASN A 125 5.81 -3.16 -19.78
C ASN A 125 6.76 -3.38 -20.95
N VAL A 126 7.22 -4.62 -21.15
CA VAL A 126 8.17 -4.96 -22.22
C VAL A 126 7.59 -5.90 -23.29
N SER A 127 6.52 -6.65 -22.99
CA SER A 127 5.93 -7.53 -24.00
C SER A 127 5.04 -6.74 -24.97
N PRO A 128 5.04 -7.07 -26.27
CA PRO A 128 4.23 -6.35 -27.27
C PRO A 128 2.74 -6.28 -26.92
N GLY A 129 2.18 -7.37 -26.36
CA GLY A 129 0.78 -7.40 -25.94
C GLY A 129 0.46 -6.41 -24.81
N LYS A 130 1.33 -6.31 -23.80
CA LYS A 130 1.17 -5.34 -22.69
C LYS A 130 1.37 -3.91 -23.16
N ILE A 131 2.36 -3.65 -24.01
CA ILE A 131 2.60 -2.33 -24.60
C ILE A 131 1.37 -1.88 -25.40
N LYS A 132 0.84 -2.73 -26.28
CA LYS A 132 -0.39 -2.43 -27.04
C LYS A 132 -1.56 -2.13 -26.11
N LYS A 133 -1.77 -2.94 -25.08
CA LYS A 133 -2.84 -2.74 -24.10
C LYS A 133 -2.64 -1.44 -23.30
N ALA A 134 -1.42 -1.10 -22.92
CA ALA A 134 -1.09 0.15 -22.24
C ALA A 134 -1.43 1.38 -23.11
N MET A 135 -1.15 1.32 -24.43
CA MET A 135 -1.54 2.39 -25.37
C MET A 135 -3.07 2.51 -25.52
N GLN A 136 -3.79 1.39 -25.54
CA GLN A 136 -5.25 1.41 -25.54
C GLN A 136 -5.81 2.04 -24.24
N LEU A 137 -5.21 1.68 -23.11
CA LEU A 137 -5.58 2.24 -21.80
C LEU A 137 -5.31 3.76 -21.76
N ARG A 138 -4.14 4.21 -22.21
CA ARG A 138 -3.81 5.63 -22.32
C ARG A 138 -4.77 6.38 -23.26
N LYS A 139 -5.15 5.79 -24.37
CA LYS A 139 -6.10 6.38 -25.32
C LYS A 139 -7.48 6.61 -24.70
N LYS A 140 -7.91 5.68 -23.83
CA LYS A 140 -9.20 5.75 -23.12
C LYS A 140 -9.13 6.66 -21.89
N HIS A 141 -8.00 6.67 -21.20
CA HIS A 141 -7.80 7.34 -19.92
C HIS A 141 -6.55 8.24 -19.97
N SER A 142 -6.75 9.55 -20.11
CA SER A 142 -5.68 10.53 -20.26
C SER A 142 -4.75 10.66 -19.03
N GLY A 143 -5.16 10.20 -17.86
CA GLY A 143 -4.35 10.22 -16.63
C GLY A 143 -3.55 8.94 -16.40
N PHE A 144 -3.43 8.04 -17.39
CA PHE A 144 -2.56 6.86 -17.28
C PHE A 144 -1.12 7.22 -17.65
N ILE A 145 -0.21 7.08 -16.70
CA ILE A 145 1.24 7.30 -16.82
C ILE A 145 1.95 5.97 -16.56
N GLN A 146 3.04 5.68 -17.25
CA GLN A 146 3.79 4.44 -17.06
C GLN A 146 5.30 4.65 -16.94
N ALA A 147 5.98 3.71 -16.29
CA ALA A 147 7.42 3.72 -16.16
C ALA A 147 8.14 3.13 -17.38
N VAL A 148 9.36 3.61 -17.61
CA VAL A 148 10.33 3.07 -18.57
C VAL A 148 11.71 3.04 -17.91
N ASP A 149 12.52 2.02 -18.21
CA ASP A 149 13.83 1.83 -17.58
C ASP A 149 14.98 1.49 -18.55
N ASN A 150 14.70 1.38 -19.85
CA ASN A 150 15.76 1.13 -20.83
C ASN A 150 15.43 1.71 -22.21
N PRO A 151 16.47 1.97 -23.04
CA PRO A 151 16.31 2.61 -24.35
C PRO A 151 15.47 1.84 -25.35
N GLN A 152 15.54 0.49 -25.34
CA GLN A 152 14.74 -0.34 -26.25
C GLN A 152 13.25 -0.25 -25.87
N ASN A 153 12.93 -0.32 -24.58
CA ASN A 153 11.56 -0.18 -24.12
C ASN A 153 10.97 1.20 -24.47
N ALA A 154 11.78 2.28 -24.34
CA ALA A 154 11.35 3.60 -24.78
C ALA A 154 11.07 3.66 -26.30
N ALA A 155 11.88 3.00 -27.13
CA ALA A 155 11.64 2.90 -28.57
C ALA A 155 10.36 2.11 -28.89
N ASP A 156 10.14 0.99 -28.20
CA ASP A 156 8.95 0.16 -28.38
C ASP A 156 7.66 0.92 -27.95
N LEU A 157 7.71 1.68 -26.88
CA LEU A 157 6.61 2.55 -26.42
C LEU A 157 6.34 3.68 -27.42
N GLN A 158 7.39 4.33 -27.96
CA GLN A 158 7.28 5.37 -28.98
C GLN A 158 6.57 4.84 -30.23
N GLU A 159 6.98 3.68 -30.75
CA GLU A 159 6.37 3.07 -31.94
C GLU A 159 4.91 2.69 -31.69
N ALA A 160 4.61 2.09 -30.53
CA ALA A 160 3.26 1.71 -30.18
C ALA A 160 2.34 2.94 -29.98
N ALA A 161 2.84 4.01 -29.37
CA ALA A 161 2.11 5.27 -29.19
C ALA A 161 1.84 5.94 -30.56
N ARG A 162 2.83 5.95 -31.46
CA ARG A 162 2.69 6.42 -32.85
C ARG A 162 1.62 5.63 -33.58
N ALA A 163 1.66 4.31 -33.52
CA ALA A 163 0.68 3.44 -34.16
C ALA A 163 -0.74 3.62 -33.61
N ALA A 164 -0.87 3.95 -32.32
CA ALA A 164 -2.15 4.23 -31.67
C ALA A 164 -2.67 5.67 -31.91
N GLY A 165 -1.83 6.56 -32.47
CA GLY A 165 -2.14 7.97 -32.71
C GLY A 165 -2.31 8.77 -31.41
N ILE A 166 -1.46 8.53 -30.40
CA ILE A 166 -1.51 9.19 -29.07
C ILE A 166 -0.13 9.71 -28.65
N ILE A 167 -0.13 10.50 -27.59
CA ILE A 167 1.07 10.81 -26.80
C ILE A 167 0.96 10.03 -25.49
N ALA A 168 1.93 9.16 -25.23
CA ALA A 168 2.03 8.41 -23.99
C ALA A 168 2.91 9.16 -22.96
N GLU A 169 2.39 9.36 -21.76
CA GLU A 169 3.14 9.94 -20.66
C GLU A 169 3.95 8.88 -19.96
N VAL A 170 5.24 9.16 -19.75
CA VAL A 170 6.18 8.22 -19.17
C VAL A 170 7.10 8.89 -18.16
N VAL A 171 7.46 8.11 -17.13
CA VAL A 171 8.48 8.45 -16.14
C VAL A 171 9.66 7.50 -16.27
N VAL A 172 10.87 7.96 -15.99
CA VAL A 172 12.05 7.10 -15.98
C VAL A 172 12.23 6.50 -14.59
N ASP A 173 12.20 5.16 -14.49
CA ASP A 173 12.48 4.43 -13.24
C ASP A 173 14.00 4.35 -13.03
N LEU A 174 14.47 4.82 -11.87
CA LEU A 174 15.87 4.80 -11.48
C LEU A 174 16.20 3.57 -10.63
N ASP A 175 17.26 2.86 -10.99
CA ASP A 175 17.77 1.78 -10.15
C ASP A 175 18.53 2.34 -8.94
N VAL A 176 17.98 2.10 -7.77
CA VAL A 176 18.57 2.53 -6.50
C VAL A 176 19.01 1.38 -5.59
N ILE A 177 18.63 0.14 -5.95
CA ILE A 177 18.89 -1.06 -5.12
C ILE A 177 19.17 -2.34 -5.93
N ASN A 178 19.58 -2.22 -7.20
CA ASN A 178 19.80 -3.36 -8.12
C ASN A 178 18.56 -4.27 -8.30
N ARG A 179 17.38 -3.66 -8.45
CA ARG A 179 16.13 -4.37 -8.66
C ARG A 179 15.58 -4.21 -10.08
N SER A 180 15.28 -2.99 -10.45
CA SER A 180 14.79 -2.55 -11.76
C SER A 180 15.21 -1.09 -11.93
N GLY A 181 15.00 -0.54 -13.09
CA GLY A 181 15.35 0.84 -13.37
C GLY A 181 16.65 0.99 -14.13
N VAL A 182 16.85 2.18 -14.68
CA VAL A 182 18.10 2.58 -15.31
C VAL A 182 19.08 3.10 -14.22
N PRO A 183 20.39 2.81 -14.32
CA PRO A 183 21.36 3.38 -13.40
C PRO A 183 21.29 4.91 -13.34
N THR A 184 21.49 5.48 -12.16
CA THR A 184 21.52 6.94 -11.93
C THR A 184 22.62 7.63 -12.75
N GLY A 185 22.56 8.96 -12.86
CA GLY A 185 23.53 9.79 -13.57
C GLY A 185 23.38 9.74 -15.10
N LYS A 186 24.48 9.57 -15.82
CA LYS A 186 24.51 9.65 -17.29
C LYS A 186 23.54 8.69 -18.02
N PRO A 187 23.37 7.42 -17.61
CA PRO A 187 22.41 6.52 -18.27
C PRO A 187 20.96 7.02 -18.12
N ALA A 188 20.58 7.49 -16.95
CA ALA A 188 19.24 8.04 -16.69
C ALA A 188 19.00 9.32 -17.50
N LEU A 189 19.98 10.22 -17.53
CA LEU A 189 19.91 11.45 -18.35
C LEU A 189 19.73 11.11 -19.84
N ALA A 190 20.50 10.15 -20.36
CA ALA A 190 20.41 9.74 -21.77
C ALA A 190 19.02 9.16 -22.11
N LEU A 191 18.46 8.33 -21.22
CA LEU A 191 17.11 7.75 -21.40
C LEU A 191 16.04 8.84 -21.32
N ALA A 192 16.11 9.75 -20.35
CA ALA A 192 15.16 10.86 -20.23
C ALA A 192 15.17 11.76 -21.49
N GLN A 193 16.36 12.08 -22.01
CA GLN A 193 16.52 12.83 -23.26
C GLN A 193 16.01 12.06 -24.47
N GLN A 194 16.14 10.73 -24.52
CA GLN A 194 15.54 9.92 -25.58
C GLN A 194 14.01 10.00 -25.53
N VAL A 195 13.41 9.88 -24.34
CA VAL A 195 11.96 10.01 -24.14
C VAL A 195 11.50 11.40 -24.57
N ASP A 196 12.14 12.46 -24.12
CA ASP A 196 11.78 13.85 -24.40
C ASP A 196 11.83 14.18 -25.90
N ARG A 197 12.81 13.62 -26.64
CA ARG A 197 12.92 13.78 -28.10
C ARG A 197 11.96 12.89 -28.91
N SER A 198 11.25 11.96 -28.26
CA SER A 198 10.34 11.03 -28.92
C SER A 198 8.98 11.68 -29.13
N PRO A 199 8.51 11.93 -30.39
CA PRO A 199 7.34 12.77 -30.67
C PRO A 199 6.01 12.23 -30.13
N ASN A 200 5.93 10.93 -29.85
CA ASN A 200 4.74 10.30 -29.28
C ASN A 200 4.91 9.89 -27.80
N LEU A 201 6.00 10.32 -27.15
CA LEU A 201 6.17 10.22 -25.72
C LEU A 201 6.22 11.62 -25.11
N ARG A 202 5.80 11.73 -23.86
CA ARG A 202 6.00 12.90 -23.00
C ARG A 202 6.74 12.47 -21.76
N PHE A 203 7.92 13.08 -21.55
CA PHE A 203 8.68 12.88 -20.32
C PHE A 203 7.97 13.62 -19.19
N MET A 204 7.60 12.88 -18.14
CA MET A 204 6.93 13.42 -16.97
C MET A 204 7.84 13.54 -15.76
N GLY A 205 8.95 12.82 -15.73
CA GLY A 205 9.87 12.85 -14.60
C GLY A 205 10.47 11.49 -14.26
N ILE A 206 10.74 11.27 -12.97
CA ILE A 206 11.49 10.12 -12.46
C ILE A 206 10.79 9.41 -11.32
N LEU A 207 11.07 8.10 -11.19
CA LEU A 207 10.74 7.27 -10.03
C LEU A 207 12.03 6.84 -9.32
N ALA A 208 12.02 6.83 -7.98
CA ALA A 208 13.11 6.29 -7.16
C ALA A 208 12.54 5.62 -5.91
N TYR A 209 12.58 4.29 -5.85
CA TYR A 209 11.97 3.55 -4.73
C TYR A 209 12.93 2.52 -4.11
N ASP A 210 13.38 2.76 -2.87
CA ASP A 210 14.12 1.79 -2.06
C ASP A 210 13.17 0.95 -1.19
N GLY A 211 12.77 -0.22 -1.70
CA GLY A 211 11.96 -1.17 -0.94
C GLY A 211 12.66 -1.74 0.29
N GLY A 212 13.98 -1.83 0.26
CA GLY A 212 14.78 -2.33 1.38
C GLY A 212 14.91 -1.35 2.54
N ALA A 213 14.82 -0.04 2.27
CA ALA A 213 14.82 0.98 3.32
C ALA A 213 13.56 0.90 4.18
N GLN A 214 12.41 0.48 3.60
CA GLN A 214 11.12 0.47 4.28
C GLN A 214 11.10 -0.33 5.59
N HIS A 215 11.96 -1.33 5.71
CA HIS A 215 11.97 -2.28 6.84
C HIS A 215 13.24 -2.21 7.69
N VAL A 216 14.07 -1.19 7.51
CA VAL A 216 15.23 -0.95 8.39
C VAL A 216 14.74 -0.53 9.77
N LYS A 217 15.13 -1.28 10.79
CA LYS A 217 14.76 -1.01 12.18
C LYS A 217 15.48 0.22 12.74
N GLY A 218 14.74 1.02 13.49
CA GLY A 218 15.19 2.31 14.03
C GLY A 218 15.09 3.43 13.00
N PHE A 219 14.65 4.61 13.46
CA PHE A 219 14.49 5.78 12.58
C PHE A 219 15.83 6.27 12.02
N ALA A 220 16.84 6.48 12.88
CA ALA A 220 18.13 7.01 12.46
C ALA A 220 18.89 6.11 11.47
N PRO A 221 18.99 4.78 11.65
CA PRO A 221 19.57 3.89 10.64
C PRO A 221 18.80 3.89 9.32
N ARG A 222 17.45 3.96 9.38
CA ARG A 222 16.59 4.01 8.20
C ARG A 222 16.78 5.32 7.43
N LYS A 223 16.83 6.46 8.13
CA LYS A 223 17.14 7.76 7.54
C LYS A 223 18.52 7.77 6.88
N ALA A 224 19.55 7.31 7.58
CA ALA A 224 20.92 7.25 7.05
C ALA A 224 21.05 6.37 5.79
N ARG A 225 20.29 5.26 5.72
CA ARG A 225 20.20 4.46 4.49
C ARG A 225 19.49 5.23 3.38
N THR A 226 18.35 5.84 3.67
CA THR A 226 17.57 6.62 2.72
C THR A 226 18.39 7.74 2.13
N ASP A 227 19.11 8.50 2.95
CA ASP A 227 19.97 9.60 2.51
C ASP A 227 21.04 9.12 1.53
N ARG A 228 21.77 8.05 1.87
CA ARG A 228 22.78 7.46 0.97
C ARG A 228 22.20 6.96 -0.35
N THR A 229 20.98 6.37 -0.31
CA THR A 229 20.31 5.89 -1.52
C THR A 229 19.87 7.04 -2.42
N PHE A 230 19.43 8.15 -1.83
CA PHE A 230 18.91 9.29 -2.57
C PHE A 230 19.98 10.28 -3.03
N GLU A 231 21.19 10.25 -2.50
CA GLU A 231 22.30 11.14 -2.94
C GLU A 231 22.51 11.08 -4.47
N PRO A 232 22.76 9.92 -5.11
CA PRO A 232 22.92 9.85 -6.57
C PRO A 232 21.61 10.11 -7.35
N VAL A 233 20.46 9.96 -6.71
CA VAL A 233 19.16 10.30 -7.32
C VAL A 233 19.00 11.82 -7.42
N VAL A 234 19.36 12.55 -6.37
CA VAL A 234 19.35 14.02 -6.35
C VAL A 234 20.31 14.59 -7.41
N GLU A 235 21.53 14.07 -7.49
CA GLU A 235 22.50 14.46 -8.54
C GLU A 235 21.94 14.21 -9.95
N THR A 236 21.21 13.10 -10.11
CA THR A 236 20.55 12.79 -11.39
C THR A 236 19.43 13.79 -11.68
N TYR A 237 18.55 14.07 -10.71
CA TYR A 237 17.51 15.08 -10.83
C TYR A 237 18.07 16.46 -11.23
N GLU A 238 19.11 16.93 -10.55
CA GLU A 238 19.77 18.20 -10.86
C GLU A 238 20.33 18.23 -12.28
N SER A 239 20.92 17.11 -12.74
CA SER A 239 21.43 16.95 -14.10
C SER A 239 20.31 17.00 -15.15
N LEU A 240 19.14 16.42 -14.87
CA LEU A 240 17.96 16.51 -15.73
C LEU A 240 17.47 17.94 -15.85
N VAL A 241 17.28 18.63 -14.74
CA VAL A 241 16.84 20.04 -14.70
C VAL A 241 17.85 20.96 -15.41
N LYS A 242 19.14 20.79 -15.15
CA LYS A 242 20.21 21.54 -15.82
C LYS A 242 20.25 21.34 -17.34
N SER A 243 19.79 20.17 -17.79
CA SER A 243 19.69 19.86 -19.23
C SER A 243 18.41 20.39 -19.87
N GLY A 244 17.59 21.14 -19.15
CA GLY A 244 16.35 21.75 -19.63
C GLY A 244 15.13 20.81 -19.66
N LEU A 245 15.25 19.61 -19.07
CA LEU A 245 14.13 18.67 -18.95
C LEU A 245 13.17 19.12 -17.85
N ASN A 246 11.88 19.06 -18.13
CA ASN A 246 10.84 19.37 -17.16
C ASN A 246 10.50 18.11 -16.33
N VAL A 247 10.86 18.12 -15.05
CA VAL A 247 10.56 17.02 -14.10
C VAL A 247 9.32 17.39 -13.30
N GLU A 248 8.15 17.05 -13.82
CA GLU A 248 6.86 17.31 -13.16
C GLU A 248 6.58 16.31 -12.02
N ILE A 249 7.13 15.10 -12.13
CA ILE A 249 6.99 14.01 -11.16
C ILE A 249 8.38 13.56 -10.71
N PHE A 250 8.64 13.66 -9.41
CA PHE A 250 9.74 12.97 -8.75
C PHE A 250 9.13 12.19 -7.60
N SER A 251 8.77 10.94 -7.87
CA SER A 251 7.96 10.10 -7.00
C SER A 251 8.77 8.94 -6.43
N GLY A 252 8.49 8.57 -5.18
CA GLY A 252 9.18 7.47 -4.52
C GLY A 252 8.77 7.31 -3.07
N ALA A 253 9.71 6.83 -2.23
CA ALA A 253 9.48 6.53 -0.82
C ALA A 253 8.28 5.58 -0.58
N GLY A 254 8.01 5.25 0.65
CA GLY A 254 6.91 4.40 1.07
C GLY A 254 6.58 4.64 2.54
N THR A 255 5.75 3.80 3.12
CA THR A 255 5.28 3.96 4.51
C THR A 255 6.41 4.11 5.53
N GLY A 256 7.53 3.42 5.34
CA GLY A 256 8.67 3.49 6.29
C GLY A 256 9.59 4.71 6.10
N THR A 257 9.45 5.45 5.00
CA THR A 257 10.40 6.54 4.63
C THR A 257 9.72 7.83 4.19
N TYR A 258 8.39 7.90 4.19
CA TYR A 258 7.63 9.04 3.66
C TYR A 258 7.99 10.38 4.33
N ASN A 259 8.28 10.36 5.63
CA ASN A 259 8.62 11.52 6.45
C ASN A 259 10.13 11.92 6.38
N MET A 260 10.89 11.28 5.49
CA MET A 260 12.31 11.54 5.28
C MET A 260 12.59 12.33 4.00
N MET A 261 11.56 12.61 3.20
CA MET A 261 11.69 13.20 1.86
C MET A 261 11.67 14.73 1.84
N GLY A 262 11.38 15.38 2.97
CA GLY A 262 11.23 16.83 3.06
C GLY A 262 12.47 17.64 2.60
N ASP A 263 13.64 17.07 2.75
CA ASP A 263 14.91 17.70 2.36
C ASP A 263 15.39 17.27 0.96
N VAL A 264 14.64 16.42 0.23
CA VAL A 264 15.02 15.95 -1.11
C VAL A 264 14.57 16.97 -2.17
N PRO A 265 15.50 17.65 -2.86
CA PRO A 265 15.16 18.68 -3.84
C PRO A 265 14.29 18.13 -4.96
N GLY A 266 13.19 18.83 -5.28
CA GLY A 266 12.30 18.50 -6.37
C GLY A 266 11.40 17.28 -6.15
N PHE A 267 11.44 16.64 -4.98
CA PHE A 267 10.59 15.50 -4.66
C PHE A 267 9.11 15.91 -4.60
N THR A 268 8.23 15.24 -5.33
CA THR A 268 6.84 15.68 -5.52
C THR A 268 5.83 14.89 -4.74
N ASP A 269 5.99 13.57 -4.61
CA ASP A 269 4.99 12.73 -3.98
C ASP A 269 5.52 11.39 -3.45
N VAL A 270 4.91 10.91 -2.36
CA VAL A 270 5.26 9.65 -1.69
C VAL A 270 4.31 8.51 -2.09
N GLN A 271 4.90 7.31 -2.37
CA GLN A 271 4.18 6.11 -2.79
C GLN A 271 3.80 5.21 -1.60
N VAL A 272 3.16 5.78 -0.60
CA VAL A 272 2.76 5.06 0.62
C VAL A 272 1.65 4.05 0.33
N GLY A 273 1.75 2.83 0.85
CA GLY A 273 0.74 1.79 0.73
C GLY A 273 0.23 1.32 2.09
N SER A 274 1.09 0.66 2.85
CA SER A 274 0.75 0.03 4.13
C SER A 274 0.31 1.00 5.23
N TYR A 275 0.53 2.31 5.10
CA TYR A 275 0.06 3.31 6.05
C TYR A 275 -1.45 3.23 6.31
N LEU A 276 -2.23 2.85 5.28
CA LEU A 276 -3.67 2.76 5.35
C LEU A 276 -4.12 1.69 6.34
N PHE A 277 -3.43 0.56 6.34
CA PHE A 277 -3.77 -0.67 7.03
C PHE A 277 -2.92 -0.94 8.26
N MET A 278 -1.63 -0.64 8.17
CA MET A 278 -0.56 -1.09 9.05
C MET A 278 -0.55 -2.62 9.25
N ASP A 279 0.61 -3.15 9.54
CA ASP A 279 0.82 -4.57 9.75
C ASP A 279 1.94 -4.82 10.75
N ALA A 280 2.11 -6.08 11.17
CA ALA A 280 3.12 -6.45 12.14
C ALA A 280 4.56 -6.14 11.68
N GLN A 281 4.80 -6.17 10.37
CA GLN A 281 6.11 -5.88 9.77
C GLN A 281 6.49 -4.41 9.93
N TYR A 282 5.58 -3.51 9.56
CA TYR A 282 5.79 -2.07 9.74
C TYR A 282 5.77 -1.66 11.22
N MET A 283 4.88 -2.21 12.04
CA MET A 283 4.87 -1.92 13.48
C MET A 283 6.22 -2.20 14.15
N ALA A 284 7.01 -3.14 13.63
CA ALA A 284 8.28 -3.57 14.20
C ALA A 284 9.50 -2.71 13.80
N ILE A 285 9.35 -1.67 12.93
CA ILE A 285 10.50 -0.91 12.44
C ILE A 285 10.91 0.30 13.30
N GLY A 286 10.04 0.75 14.19
CA GLY A 286 10.25 1.93 15.02
C GLY A 286 10.01 3.26 14.29
N SER A 287 9.56 4.29 15.02
CA SER A 287 9.37 5.67 14.57
C SER A 287 10.49 6.58 15.08
N ASP A 288 10.44 7.87 14.76
CA ASP A 288 11.33 8.90 15.29
C ASP A 288 11.14 9.16 16.80
N GLN A 289 9.96 8.84 17.34
CA GLN A 289 9.62 9.00 18.75
C GLN A 289 9.74 7.68 19.53
N ASN A 290 9.76 6.54 18.86
CA ASN A 290 9.77 5.22 19.49
C ASN A 290 10.54 4.20 18.65
N ASP A 291 11.78 3.93 19.00
CA ASP A 291 12.67 3.00 18.29
C ASP A 291 12.15 1.55 18.19
N LYS A 292 11.17 1.17 19.02
CA LYS A 292 10.66 -0.21 19.09
C LYS A 292 9.31 -0.40 18.41
N LEU A 293 8.55 0.68 18.24
CA LEU A 293 7.21 0.64 17.65
C LEU A 293 7.08 1.77 16.64
N TYR A 294 6.69 1.42 15.43
CA TYR A 294 6.28 2.39 14.43
C TYR A 294 4.82 2.76 14.69
N ASP A 295 4.60 3.90 15.32
CA ASP A 295 3.32 4.37 15.82
C ASP A 295 2.80 5.61 15.06
N ASP A 296 3.33 5.88 13.88
CA ASP A 296 2.84 6.95 13.00
C ASP A 296 1.40 6.69 12.54
N PHE A 297 1.07 5.42 12.33
CA PHE A 297 -0.25 4.95 11.92
C PHE A 297 -0.70 3.77 12.75
N ASP A 298 -2.02 3.58 12.87
CA ASP A 298 -2.60 2.52 13.69
C ASP A 298 -3.02 1.31 12.83
N PRO A 299 -2.94 0.07 13.35
CA PRO A 299 -3.39 -1.11 12.62
C PRO A 299 -4.91 -1.10 12.46
N SER A 300 -5.38 -1.11 11.21
CA SER A 300 -6.80 -1.13 10.86
C SER A 300 -7.24 -2.42 10.17
N LEU A 301 -6.29 -3.22 9.64
CA LEU A 301 -6.60 -4.45 8.92
C LEU A 301 -6.29 -5.67 9.77
N THR A 302 -7.29 -6.53 9.93
CA THR A 302 -7.20 -7.76 10.71
C THR A 302 -7.83 -8.93 9.97
N VAL A 303 -7.46 -10.15 10.37
CA VAL A 303 -8.18 -11.36 10.00
C VAL A 303 -8.89 -11.92 11.23
N MET A 304 -10.20 -12.13 11.09
CA MET A 304 -10.99 -12.91 12.05
C MET A 304 -10.78 -14.39 11.78
N THR A 305 -10.50 -15.16 12.82
CA THR A 305 -10.27 -16.60 12.75
C THR A 305 -10.93 -17.34 13.91
N THR A 306 -11.32 -18.59 13.70
CA THR A 306 -11.98 -19.44 14.70
C THR A 306 -11.02 -20.46 15.28
N VAL A 307 -11.03 -20.62 16.60
CA VAL A 307 -10.35 -21.72 17.29
C VAL A 307 -11.09 -23.02 16.97
N ILE A 308 -10.42 -23.95 16.32
CA ILE A 308 -10.99 -25.25 15.92
C ILE A 308 -10.46 -26.42 16.75
N ASN A 309 -9.38 -26.21 17.52
CA ASN A 309 -8.78 -27.25 18.35
C ASN A 309 -8.06 -26.65 19.54
N THR A 310 -8.27 -27.26 20.73
CA THR A 310 -7.63 -26.91 22.01
C THR A 310 -7.07 -28.15 22.73
N ASN A 311 -6.84 -29.25 22.01
CA ASN A 311 -6.48 -30.56 22.59
C ASN A 311 -5.07 -30.60 23.22
N HIS A 312 -4.25 -29.58 23.03
CA HIS A 312 -2.90 -29.52 23.59
C HIS A 312 -2.77 -28.32 24.52
N PRO A 313 -2.10 -28.49 25.66
CA PRO A 313 -1.87 -27.38 26.57
C PRO A 313 -1.02 -26.29 25.87
N HIS A 314 -1.34 -25.03 26.17
CA HIS A 314 -0.62 -23.86 25.65
C HIS A 314 -0.58 -23.75 24.11
N ARG A 315 -1.53 -24.38 23.43
CA ARG A 315 -1.65 -24.35 21.97
C ARG A 315 -3.11 -24.35 21.52
N LEU A 316 -3.43 -23.43 20.63
CA LEU A 316 -4.69 -23.39 19.87
C LEU A 316 -4.38 -23.68 18.41
N VAL A 317 -5.34 -24.27 17.71
CA VAL A 317 -5.34 -24.35 16.25
C VAL A 317 -6.53 -23.57 15.73
N THR A 318 -6.33 -22.79 14.67
CA THR A 318 -7.36 -21.98 14.04
C THR A 318 -7.57 -22.41 12.60
N ASP A 319 -8.68 -21.99 11.99
CA ASP A 319 -9.04 -22.22 10.59
C ASP A 319 -8.30 -21.32 9.58
N SER A 320 -7.26 -20.59 10.00
CA SER A 320 -6.57 -19.59 9.17
C SER A 320 -5.09 -19.95 8.99
N GLY A 321 -4.79 -20.81 8.05
CA GLY A 321 -3.43 -21.14 7.62
C GLY A 321 -2.86 -20.19 6.56
N ALA A 322 -1.90 -20.66 5.79
CA ALA A 322 -1.21 -19.87 4.75
C ALA A 322 -2.13 -19.39 3.63
N LYS A 323 -3.28 -20.04 3.41
CA LYS A 323 -4.31 -19.62 2.46
C LYS A 323 -5.17 -18.44 2.95
N ALA A 324 -5.13 -18.13 4.24
CA ALA A 324 -5.82 -16.99 4.84
C ALA A 324 -4.85 -15.94 5.39
N PHE A 325 -3.62 -16.38 5.68
CA PHE A 325 -2.49 -15.55 6.10
C PHE A 325 -1.26 -15.84 5.25
N THR A 326 -0.27 -14.95 5.33
CA THR A 326 1.05 -15.19 4.73
C THR A 326 2.05 -15.65 5.79
N ILE A 327 3.17 -16.20 5.32
CA ILE A 327 4.27 -16.68 6.17
C ILE A 327 5.30 -15.58 6.47
N ASN A 328 4.99 -14.33 6.19
CA ASN A 328 5.87 -13.18 6.47
C ASN A 328 6.21 -13.09 7.96
N LYS A 329 7.37 -12.51 8.24
CA LYS A 329 7.84 -12.26 9.61
C LYS A 329 8.02 -10.75 9.86
N PRO A 330 7.71 -10.27 11.06
CA PRO A 330 7.14 -11.02 12.21
C PRO A 330 5.77 -11.60 11.88
N SER A 331 5.37 -12.62 12.58
CA SER A 331 4.05 -13.25 12.46
C SER A 331 2.92 -12.27 12.86
N GLY A 332 1.68 -12.60 12.53
CA GLY A 332 0.52 -11.81 12.94
C GLY A 332 0.43 -11.67 14.47
N ILE A 333 -0.21 -10.60 14.92
CA ILE A 333 -0.36 -10.25 16.34
C ILE A 333 -1.80 -10.49 16.75
N VAL A 334 -2.03 -11.39 17.71
CA VAL A 334 -3.38 -11.63 18.26
C VAL A 334 -3.78 -10.46 19.16
N ILE A 335 -4.88 -9.80 18.82
CA ILE A 335 -5.36 -8.64 19.58
C ILE A 335 -5.84 -9.07 20.95
N GLY A 336 -5.37 -8.35 21.98
CA GLY A 336 -5.77 -8.58 23.38
C GLY A 336 -4.95 -9.65 24.10
N GLU A 337 -4.06 -10.36 23.41
CA GLU A 337 -3.20 -11.39 23.99
C GLU A 337 -1.71 -11.04 23.77
N LEU A 338 -1.00 -10.80 24.86
CA LEU A 338 0.40 -10.32 24.80
C LEU A 338 1.42 -11.43 24.56
N ASP A 339 1.07 -12.65 24.94
CA ASP A 339 1.98 -13.80 24.95
C ASP A 339 1.69 -14.80 23.83
N PHE A 340 0.71 -14.48 22.98
CA PHE A 340 0.35 -15.34 21.86
C PHE A 340 1.31 -15.14 20.70
N THR A 341 1.80 -16.26 20.18
CA THR A 341 2.57 -16.33 18.94
C THR A 341 1.73 -17.04 17.89
N TYR A 342 1.28 -16.30 16.88
CA TYR A 342 0.53 -16.84 15.75
C TYR A 342 1.49 -17.35 14.66
N ASN A 343 1.23 -18.53 14.11
CA ASN A 343 1.97 -19.11 12.99
C ASN A 343 1.01 -19.76 11.97
N ALA A 344 1.02 -19.26 10.75
CA ALA A 344 0.28 -19.80 9.62
C ALA A 344 1.07 -20.91 8.89
N GLY A 345 1.65 -21.85 9.65
CA GLY A 345 2.65 -22.80 9.15
C GLY A 345 2.10 -23.96 8.30
N SER A 346 0.79 -24.14 8.17
CA SER A 346 0.16 -25.08 7.24
C SER A 346 -0.79 -24.33 6.28
N ASP A 347 -1.25 -25.00 5.23
CA ASP A 347 -2.11 -24.39 4.23
C ASP A 347 -3.44 -23.92 4.81
N GLU A 348 -4.10 -24.79 5.59
CA GLU A 348 -5.46 -24.58 6.09
C GLU A 348 -5.50 -24.07 7.53
N TYR A 349 -4.49 -24.41 8.35
CA TYR A 349 -4.54 -24.21 9.79
C TYR A 349 -3.47 -23.27 10.30
N GLY A 350 -3.89 -22.30 11.12
CA GLY A 350 -3.02 -21.51 11.95
C GLY A 350 -2.77 -22.17 13.30
N THR A 351 -1.58 -21.99 13.84
CA THR A 351 -1.22 -22.44 15.19
C THR A 351 -0.89 -21.25 16.05
N VAL A 352 -1.50 -21.17 17.23
CA VAL A 352 -1.19 -20.19 18.26
C VAL A 352 -0.55 -20.90 19.42
N THR A 353 0.64 -20.46 19.82
CA THR A 353 1.33 -20.96 21.03
C THR A 353 1.44 -19.84 22.05
N TYR A 354 1.35 -20.17 23.33
CA TYR A 354 1.40 -19.21 24.43
C TYR A 354 1.88 -19.87 25.72
N SER A 355 2.44 -19.11 26.66
CA SER A 355 2.71 -19.55 28.03
C SER A 355 1.60 -19.15 28.99
N GLN A 356 0.96 -18.00 28.72
CA GLN A 356 -0.17 -17.48 29.47
C GLN A 356 -1.25 -16.95 28.52
N ALA A 357 -2.50 -17.06 28.93
CA ALA A 357 -3.65 -16.50 28.24
C ALA A 357 -4.50 -15.68 29.20
N ASN A 358 -5.13 -14.62 28.71
CA ASN A 358 -6.00 -13.76 29.52
C ASN A 358 -7.32 -14.45 29.93
N ARG A 359 -7.68 -15.53 29.26
CA ARG A 359 -8.87 -16.35 29.53
C ARG A 359 -8.65 -17.80 29.06
N GLU A 360 -9.56 -18.69 29.47
CA GLU A 360 -9.69 -20.00 28.85
C GLU A 360 -10.26 -19.88 27.44
N TYR A 361 -9.66 -20.56 26.46
CA TYR A 361 -10.11 -20.64 25.09
C TYR A 361 -10.76 -22.01 24.81
N ARG A 362 -11.87 -21.98 24.04
CA ARG A 362 -12.65 -23.16 23.64
C ARG A 362 -12.80 -23.22 22.14
N VAL A 363 -13.08 -24.40 21.62
CA VAL A 363 -13.48 -24.58 20.22
C VAL A 363 -14.70 -23.72 19.93
N GLY A 364 -14.65 -22.96 18.82
CA GLY A 364 -15.66 -21.98 18.44
C GLY A 364 -15.32 -20.54 18.86
N ASP A 365 -14.37 -20.33 19.76
CA ASP A 365 -13.93 -18.97 20.11
C ASP A 365 -13.28 -18.26 18.91
N ARG A 366 -13.50 -16.96 18.83
CA ARG A 366 -12.95 -16.11 17.78
C ARG A 366 -11.68 -15.40 18.25
N LEU A 367 -10.69 -15.31 17.37
CA LEU A 367 -9.51 -14.46 17.53
C LEU A 367 -9.50 -13.41 16.42
N GLU A 368 -9.01 -12.25 16.75
CA GLU A 368 -8.73 -11.17 15.81
C GLU A 368 -7.23 -10.97 15.72
N VAL A 369 -6.66 -11.02 14.51
CA VAL A 369 -5.21 -11.04 14.29
C VAL A 369 -4.80 -9.94 13.35
N ILE A 370 -3.93 -9.02 13.80
CA ILE A 370 -3.25 -8.07 12.91
C ILE A 370 -2.38 -8.86 11.93
N VAL A 371 -2.49 -8.55 10.66
CA VAL A 371 -1.81 -9.32 9.60
C VAL A 371 -0.28 -9.19 9.66
N PRO A 372 0.48 -10.21 9.23
CA PRO A 372 1.95 -10.15 9.16
C PRO A 372 2.43 -9.06 8.21
N HIS A 373 1.90 -9.03 6.98
CA HIS A 373 2.12 -8.03 5.95
C HIS A 373 0.85 -7.89 5.09
N CYS A 374 0.37 -6.67 4.91
CA CYS A 374 -0.94 -6.41 4.31
C CYS A 374 -1.01 -6.77 2.82
N ASP A 375 -0.02 -6.40 1.99
CA ASP A 375 -0.05 -6.60 0.54
C ASP A 375 -0.37 -8.06 0.13
N PRO A 376 0.37 -9.09 0.59
CA PRO A 376 0.09 -10.46 0.20
C PRO A 376 -1.18 -11.03 0.87
N VAL A 377 -1.55 -10.58 2.07
CA VAL A 377 -2.78 -11.05 2.74
C VAL A 377 -4.01 -10.58 2.00
N VAL A 378 -4.10 -9.29 1.64
CA VAL A 378 -5.25 -8.77 0.87
C VAL A 378 -5.43 -9.54 -0.44
N ASN A 379 -4.34 -9.96 -1.09
CA ASN A 379 -4.42 -10.72 -2.33
C ASN A 379 -5.02 -12.13 -2.19
N LEU A 380 -5.24 -12.63 -0.97
CA LEU A 380 -5.88 -13.92 -0.69
C LEU A 380 -7.42 -13.82 -0.59
N TYR A 381 -7.97 -12.60 -0.48
CA TYR A 381 -9.40 -12.39 -0.22
C TYR A 381 -10.10 -11.69 -1.39
N ASP A 382 -11.34 -12.09 -1.67
CA ASP A 382 -12.18 -11.48 -2.70
C ASP A 382 -12.84 -10.19 -2.21
N ARG A 383 -12.98 -10.03 -0.87
CA ARG A 383 -13.68 -8.92 -0.23
C ARG A 383 -13.06 -8.54 1.11
N ILE A 384 -13.27 -7.29 1.50
CA ILE A 384 -12.90 -6.73 2.80
C ILE A 384 -14.18 -6.30 3.48
N TYR A 385 -14.39 -6.73 4.72
CA TYR A 385 -15.49 -6.28 5.56
C TYR A 385 -15.11 -4.97 6.26
N GLY A 386 -15.71 -3.86 5.86
CA GLY A 386 -15.55 -2.57 6.54
C GLY A 386 -16.37 -2.56 7.83
N ILE A 387 -15.66 -2.44 8.93
CA ILE A 387 -16.24 -2.53 10.28
C ILE A 387 -16.31 -1.14 10.89
N ARG A 388 -17.49 -0.76 11.37
CA ARG A 388 -17.68 0.43 12.20
C ARG A 388 -18.41 0.08 13.48
N ARG A 389 -17.84 0.46 14.62
CA ARG A 389 -18.40 0.17 15.95
C ARG A 389 -18.72 -1.32 16.15
N GLY A 390 -17.83 -2.19 15.65
CA GLY A 390 -17.95 -3.64 15.76
C GLY A 390 -18.96 -4.31 14.83
N LYS A 391 -19.59 -3.56 13.90
CA LYS A 391 -20.55 -4.08 12.92
C LYS A 391 -20.06 -3.89 11.49
N VAL A 392 -20.46 -4.78 10.61
CA VAL A 392 -20.25 -4.66 9.17
C VAL A 392 -21.07 -3.48 8.65
N GLU A 393 -20.39 -2.42 8.20
CA GLU A 393 -21.03 -1.25 7.58
C GLU A 393 -21.06 -1.40 6.06
N VAL A 394 -20.00 -1.97 5.48
CA VAL A 394 -19.84 -2.10 4.04
C VAL A 394 -18.98 -3.33 3.70
N ILE A 395 -19.21 -3.90 2.53
CA ILE A 395 -18.36 -4.97 1.98
C ILE A 395 -17.73 -4.45 0.69
N LEU A 396 -16.40 -4.44 0.66
CA LEU A 396 -15.59 -3.86 -0.41
C LEU A 396 -14.96 -4.98 -1.25
N PRO A 397 -15.30 -5.13 -2.54
CA PRO A 397 -14.68 -6.12 -3.41
C PRO A 397 -13.22 -5.75 -3.72
N VAL A 398 -12.32 -6.73 -3.62
CA VAL A 398 -10.89 -6.57 -3.98
C VAL A 398 -10.74 -6.81 -5.47
N LEU A 399 -11.20 -5.85 -6.30
CA LEU A 399 -11.36 -6.03 -7.75
C LEU A 399 -10.05 -6.28 -8.50
N ALA A 400 -8.91 -5.82 -7.99
CA ALA A 400 -7.60 -6.11 -8.58
C ALA A 400 -6.88 -7.32 -7.96
N ARG A 401 -7.58 -8.16 -7.18
CA ARG A 401 -7.04 -9.39 -6.63
C ARG A 401 -6.55 -10.33 -7.74
N GLY A 402 -5.35 -10.90 -7.57
CA GLY A 402 -4.75 -11.80 -8.57
C GLY A 402 -4.31 -11.11 -9.87
N MET A 403 -4.54 -9.81 -10.03
CA MET A 403 -4.17 -9.04 -11.23
C MET A 403 -2.68 -8.67 -11.22
N SER A 404 -1.80 -9.67 -11.21
CA SER A 404 -0.33 -9.48 -11.16
C SER A 404 0.34 -9.55 -12.54
N ARG A 405 -0.35 -9.13 -13.61
CA ARG A 405 0.10 -9.22 -15.01
C ARG A 405 -0.09 -7.91 -15.79
#